data_6a6716c75465df35ec3f924f8fd84fdc
#
_entry.id   6a6716c75465df35ec3f924f8fd84fdc
#
_cell.length_a   1.000
_cell.length_b   1.000
_cell.length_c   1.000
_cell.angle_alpha   90.00
_cell.angle_beta   90.00
_cell.angle_gamma   90.00
#
_symmetry.space_group_name_H-M   'P 1'
#
loop_
_entity.id
_entity.type
_entity.pdbx_description
1 polymer ?
#
loop_
_entity_poly.entity_id
_entity_poly.type
_entity_poly.pdbx_seq_one_letter_code
_entity_poly.pdbx_strand_id
1 'polypeptide(L)'
;NFGAYKEAGFSTVIVHYESFVSETLLEEALEKIIKLGMKPGIAINPETNVSTLRYFTDNIEHFTILSVEPGKQGNPFIATTYEKVKALREMAENATIEVDGGVNADNAGTLIHSGADYLVVGSALFETENIKQNYQNIVTAGTEI
;
A
#
# COMPACT_ATOMS: atom_id res chain seq x y z
N ASN A 1 -16.95 -8.63 7.99
CA ASN A 1 -16.74 -9.69 8.99
C ASN A 1 -15.31 -10.24 8.89
N PHE A 2 -14.41 -9.75 9.74
CA PHE A 2 -12.98 -10.14 9.72
C PHE A 2 -12.78 -11.63 10.06
N GLY A 3 -13.70 -12.27 10.82
CA GLY A 3 -13.61 -13.70 11.12
C GLY A 3 -13.60 -14.59 9.88
N ALA A 4 -14.38 -14.24 8.86
CA ALA A 4 -14.41 -14.98 7.61
C ALA A 4 -13.06 -14.96 6.87
N TYR A 5 -12.32 -13.84 6.93
CA TYR A 5 -10.97 -13.78 6.35
C TYR A 5 -9.98 -14.67 7.12
N LYS A 6 -10.08 -14.72 8.46
CA LYS A 6 -9.27 -15.62 9.27
C LYS A 6 -9.54 -17.08 8.93
N GLU A 7 -10.81 -17.47 8.84
CA GLU A 7 -11.22 -18.82 8.46
C GLU A 7 -10.76 -19.20 7.06
N ALA A 8 -10.72 -18.23 6.14
CA ALA A 8 -10.18 -18.42 4.78
C ALA A 8 -8.65 -18.48 4.73
N GLY A 9 -7.94 -18.28 5.87
CA GLY A 9 -6.49 -18.42 5.94
C GLY A 9 -5.70 -17.13 5.72
N PHE A 10 -6.35 -15.95 5.67
CA PHE A 10 -5.64 -14.68 5.55
C PHE A 10 -4.86 -14.36 6.82
N SER A 11 -3.61 -13.91 6.66
CA SER A 11 -2.72 -13.52 7.75
C SER A 11 -2.70 -12.00 7.98
N THR A 12 -3.06 -11.22 6.98
CA THR A 12 -3.06 -9.76 7.02
C THR A 12 -4.38 -9.22 6.48
N VAL A 13 -4.90 -8.17 7.10
CA VAL A 13 -6.09 -7.45 6.63
C VAL A 13 -5.78 -5.96 6.61
N ILE A 14 -5.87 -5.35 5.44
CA ILE A 14 -5.68 -3.93 5.23
C ILE A 14 -7.05 -3.27 5.14
N VAL A 15 -7.26 -2.21 5.91
CA VAL A 15 -8.49 -1.43 5.92
C VAL A 15 -8.21 -0.01 5.40
N HIS A 16 -9.15 0.56 4.68
CA HIS A 16 -9.02 1.94 4.21
C HIS A 16 -9.36 2.92 5.31
N TYR A 17 -8.47 3.90 5.55
CA TYR A 17 -8.66 4.98 6.51
C TYR A 17 -9.99 5.70 6.27
N GLU A 18 -10.27 6.01 5.01
CA GLU A 18 -11.47 6.76 4.59
C GLU A 18 -12.79 5.99 4.74
N SER A 19 -12.72 4.69 5.01
CA SER A 19 -13.93 3.88 5.29
C SER A 19 -14.48 4.09 6.69
N PHE A 20 -13.79 4.82 7.54
CA PHE A 20 -14.16 5.08 8.93
C PHE A 20 -14.52 6.54 9.14
N VAL A 21 -15.62 6.78 9.85
CA VAL A 21 -16.10 8.13 10.17
C VAL A 21 -15.35 8.76 11.36
N SER A 22 -14.52 7.97 12.07
CA SER A 22 -13.65 8.45 13.15
C SER A 22 -12.47 7.53 13.36
N GLU A 23 -11.38 8.08 13.90
CA GLU A 23 -10.18 7.32 14.27
C GLU A 23 -10.49 6.24 15.32
N THR A 24 -11.39 6.52 16.26
CA THR A 24 -11.83 5.53 17.27
C THR A 24 -12.41 4.27 16.62
N LEU A 25 -13.26 4.42 15.60
CA LEU A 25 -13.83 3.25 14.89
C LEU A 25 -12.79 2.51 14.08
N LEU A 26 -11.80 3.21 13.53
CA LEU A 26 -10.65 2.58 12.87
C LEU A 26 -9.83 1.77 13.91
N GLU A 27 -9.52 2.33 15.07
CA GLU A 27 -8.82 1.64 16.16
C GLU A 27 -9.56 0.36 16.59
N GLU A 28 -10.86 0.45 16.82
CA GLU A 28 -11.69 -0.72 17.16
C GLU A 28 -11.62 -1.83 16.09
N ALA A 29 -11.57 -1.45 14.81
CA ALA A 29 -11.43 -2.38 13.71
C ALA A 29 -10.04 -3.05 13.70
N LEU A 30 -8.97 -2.26 13.88
CA LEU A 30 -7.59 -2.74 13.94
C LEU A 30 -7.39 -3.71 15.12
N GLU A 31 -7.88 -3.33 16.32
CA GLU A 31 -7.86 -4.21 17.50
C GLU A 31 -8.59 -5.53 17.25
N LYS A 32 -9.72 -5.49 16.56
CA LYS A 32 -10.49 -6.70 16.22
C LYS A 32 -9.72 -7.62 15.30
N ILE A 33 -8.96 -7.07 14.33
CA ILE A 33 -8.08 -7.84 13.44
C ILE A 33 -6.98 -8.53 14.27
N ILE A 34 -6.35 -7.77 15.19
CA ILE A 34 -5.31 -8.29 16.10
C ILE A 34 -5.88 -9.41 16.99
N LYS A 35 -7.04 -9.21 17.62
CA LYS A 35 -7.70 -10.21 18.48
C LYS A 35 -8.03 -11.51 17.74
N LEU A 36 -8.21 -11.46 16.42
CA LEU A 36 -8.39 -12.64 15.57
C LEU A 36 -7.04 -13.29 15.16
N GLY A 37 -5.91 -12.76 15.61
CA GLY A 37 -4.58 -13.28 15.28
C GLY A 37 -4.15 -13.00 13.84
N MET A 38 -4.61 -11.88 13.26
CA MET A 38 -4.16 -11.37 11.96
C MET A 38 -3.40 -10.06 12.15
N LYS A 39 -2.56 -9.72 11.18
CA LYS A 39 -1.87 -8.43 11.15
C LYS A 39 -2.78 -7.37 10.55
N PRO A 40 -2.99 -6.22 11.22
CA PRO A 40 -3.71 -5.11 10.64
C PRO A 40 -2.80 -4.27 9.74
N GLY A 41 -3.37 -3.68 8.70
CA GLY A 41 -2.76 -2.64 7.88
C GLY A 41 -3.74 -1.52 7.59
N ILE A 42 -3.22 -0.35 7.24
CA ILE A 42 -4.02 0.81 6.88
C ILE A 42 -3.67 1.27 5.47
N ALA A 43 -4.69 1.40 4.62
CA ALA A 43 -4.55 2.03 3.30
C ALA A 43 -5.07 3.46 3.31
N ILE A 44 -4.45 4.35 2.54
CA ILE A 44 -4.92 5.72 2.31
C ILE A 44 -5.04 6.03 0.82
N ASN A 45 -6.04 6.85 0.50
CA ASN A 45 -6.26 7.38 -0.84
C ASN A 45 -5.20 8.45 -1.24
N PRO A 46 -5.05 8.75 -2.53
CA PRO A 46 -4.11 9.77 -2.99
C PRO A 46 -4.35 11.15 -2.38
N GLU A 47 -5.59 11.52 -2.10
CA GLU A 47 -5.95 12.82 -1.54
C GLU A 47 -5.72 12.90 -0.02
N THR A 48 -5.68 11.77 0.69
CA THR A 48 -5.50 11.74 2.14
C THR A 48 -4.07 12.13 2.51
N ASN A 49 -3.93 13.07 3.42
CA ASN A 49 -2.62 13.49 3.89
C ASN A 49 -1.97 12.38 4.70
N VAL A 50 -0.73 12.03 4.36
CA VAL A 50 0.02 10.95 5.03
C VAL A 50 0.22 11.19 6.53
N SER A 51 0.20 12.44 6.98
CA SER A 51 0.32 12.79 8.40
C SER A 51 -0.81 12.24 9.28
N THR A 52 -1.97 11.88 8.68
CA THR A 52 -3.06 11.22 9.41
C THR A 52 -2.65 9.86 9.97
N LEU A 53 -1.66 9.21 9.35
CA LEU A 53 -1.15 7.92 9.80
C LEU A 53 -0.24 8.00 11.04
N ARG A 54 0.26 9.19 11.39
CA ARG A 54 1.21 9.39 12.51
C ARG A 54 0.73 8.76 13.82
N TYR A 55 -0.56 8.83 14.10
CA TYR A 55 -1.15 8.27 15.31
C TYR A 55 -1.07 6.74 15.37
N PHE A 56 -0.95 6.09 14.21
CA PHE A 56 -0.97 4.64 14.10
C PHE A 56 0.43 4.02 13.94
N THR A 57 1.48 4.81 13.70
CA THR A 57 2.82 4.29 13.36
C THR A 57 3.49 3.50 14.47
N ASP A 58 3.09 3.70 15.73
CA ASP A 58 3.63 2.96 16.88
C ASP A 58 3.05 1.54 17.01
N ASN A 59 1.88 1.28 16.44
CA ASN A 59 1.12 0.04 16.63
C ASN A 59 0.81 -0.72 15.35
N ILE A 60 0.95 -0.09 14.19
CA ILE A 60 0.67 -0.67 12.89
C ILE A 60 1.95 -0.75 12.07
N GLU A 61 2.22 -1.96 11.58
CA GLU A 61 3.44 -2.28 10.84
C GLU A 61 3.25 -2.30 9.32
N HIS A 62 2.02 -2.16 8.81
CA HIS A 62 1.75 -2.24 7.37
C HIS A 62 0.89 -1.07 6.90
N PHE A 63 1.39 -0.33 5.93
CA PHE A 63 0.68 0.79 5.32
C PHE A 63 0.68 0.65 3.81
N THR A 64 -0.49 0.89 3.19
CA THR A 64 -0.65 0.93 1.74
C THR A 64 -0.98 2.34 1.29
N ILE A 65 -0.21 2.87 0.35
CA ILE A 65 -0.48 4.16 -0.30
C ILE A 65 -1.08 3.88 -1.68
N LEU A 66 -2.34 4.28 -1.88
CA LEU A 66 -2.91 4.26 -3.22
C LEU A 66 -2.29 5.38 -4.06
N SER A 67 -1.85 5.04 -5.26
CA SER A 67 -1.14 5.92 -6.18
C SER A 67 -1.93 6.25 -7.44
N VAL A 68 -3.21 5.92 -7.47
CA VAL A 68 -4.18 6.25 -8.51
C VAL A 68 -5.50 6.64 -7.89
N GLU A 69 -6.33 7.40 -8.61
CA GLU A 69 -7.72 7.62 -8.22
C GLU A 69 -8.45 6.28 -8.11
N PRO A 70 -9.11 5.98 -6.97
CA PRO A 70 -9.81 4.71 -6.80
C PRO A 70 -11.01 4.57 -7.75
N GLY A 71 -11.32 3.33 -8.13
CA GLY A 71 -12.55 2.99 -8.83
C GLY A 71 -12.40 2.50 -10.27
N LYS A 72 -11.25 2.67 -10.94
CA LYS A 72 -11.01 2.11 -12.28
C LYS A 72 -9.59 1.56 -12.40
N GLN A 73 -9.48 0.40 -13.00
CA GLN A 73 -8.18 -0.15 -13.39
C GLN A 73 -7.57 0.69 -14.52
N GLY A 74 -6.26 0.92 -14.47
CA GLY A 74 -5.54 1.68 -15.51
C GLY A 74 -5.60 3.21 -15.37
N ASN A 75 -6.05 3.73 -14.23
CA ASN A 75 -5.92 5.15 -13.93
C ASN A 75 -4.44 5.56 -13.88
N PRO A 76 -4.10 6.81 -14.29
CA PRO A 76 -2.72 7.28 -14.31
C PRO A 76 -2.12 7.36 -12.90
N PHE A 77 -0.83 7.03 -12.81
CA PHE A 77 -0.05 7.17 -11.59
C PHE A 77 0.02 8.64 -11.12
N ILE A 78 -0.14 8.86 -9.84
CA ILE A 78 -0.09 10.19 -9.21
C ILE A 78 1.29 10.41 -8.61
N ALA A 79 2.08 11.31 -9.20
CA ALA A 79 3.49 11.51 -8.85
C ALA A 79 3.75 12.01 -7.41
N THR A 80 2.77 12.65 -6.77
CA THR A 80 2.89 13.05 -5.35
C THR A 80 3.01 11.86 -4.40
N THR A 81 2.78 10.63 -4.89
CA THR A 81 3.00 9.38 -4.16
C THR A 81 4.44 9.23 -3.69
N TYR A 82 5.43 9.65 -4.47
CA TYR A 82 6.84 9.58 -4.06
C TYR A 82 7.12 10.31 -2.74
N GLU A 83 6.61 11.53 -2.64
CA GLU A 83 6.77 12.36 -1.41
C GLU A 83 5.98 11.76 -0.24
N LYS A 84 4.81 11.15 -0.49
CA LYS A 84 4.04 10.47 0.56
C LYS A 84 4.78 9.24 1.09
N VAL A 85 5.35 8.43 0.21
CA VAL A 85 6.15 7.25 0.60
C VAL A 85 7.33 7.68 1.45
N LYS A 86 8.09 8.70 1.01
CA LYS A 86 9.23 9.24 1.75
C LYS A 86 8.80 9.76 3.13
N ALA A 87 7.76 10.58 3.20
CA ALA A 87 7.27 11.12 4.46
C ALA A 87 6.77 10.01 5.42
N LEU A 88 6.13 8.95 4.89
CA LEU A 88 5.72 7.81 5.68
C LEU A 88 6.93 7.02 6.20
N ARG A 89 7.94 6.80 5.37
CA ARG A 89 9.18 6.13 5.79
C ARG A 89 9.90 6.89 6.91
N GLU A 90 9.92 8.22 6.84
CA GLU A 90 10.48 9.06 7.90
C GLU A 90 9.68 8.97 9.23
N MET A 91 8.37 8.74 9.15
CA MET A 91 7.49 8.60 10.33
C MET A 91 7.48 7.18 10.91
N ALA A 92 7.69 6.17 10.06
CA ALA A 92 7.55 4.75 10.37
C ALA A 92 8.71 3.94 9.77
N GLU A 93 9.91 4.13 10.34
CA GLU A 93 11.17 3.59 9.80
C GLU A 93 11.14 2.09 9.53
N ASN A 94 10.51 1.31 10.40
CA ASN A 94 10.47 -0.14 10.34
C ASN A 94 9.17 -0.72 9.77
N ALA A 95 8.23 0.14 9.36
CA ALA A 95 6.96 -0.33 8.81
C ALA A 95 7.14 -0.85 7.38
N THR A 96 6.29 -1.78 7.00
CA THR A 96 6.13 -2.20 5.61
C THR A 96 5.29 -1.16 4.86
N ILE A 97 5.84 -0.57 3.82
CA ILE A 97 5.17 0.40 2.97
C ILE A 97 4.89 -0.24 1.60
N GLU A 98 3.62 -0.39 1.30
CA GLU A 98 3.12 -0.89 0.03
C GLU A 98 2.57 0.26 -0.82
N VAL A 99 2.81 0.23 -2.13
CA VAL A 99 2.23 1.17 -3.09
C VAL A 99 1.37 0.40 -4.08
N ASP A 100 0.10 0.81 -4.21
CA ASP A 100 -0.87 0.19 -5.10
C ASP A 100 -1.47 1.20 -6.09
N GLY A 101 -1.30 0.92 -7.37
CA GLY A 101 -1.90 1.65 -8.47
C GLY A 101 -0.91 2.26 -9.46
N GLY A 102 -1.06 1.96 -10.75
CA GLY A 102 -0.28 2.56 -11.82
C GLY A 102 1.23 2.28 -11.80
N VAL A 103 1.66 1.30 -11.00
CA VAL A 103 3.07 0.89 -10.91
C VAL A 103 3.50 0.21 -12.22
N ASN A 104 4.65 0.63 -12.74
CA ASN A 104 5.26 0.13 -13.98
C ASN A 104 6.79 0.25 -13.92
N ALA A 105 7.50 -0.11 -14.99
CA ALA A 105 8.95 -0.06 -15.05
C ALA A 105 9.52 1.37 -14.93
N ASP A 106 8.77 2.40 -15.36
CA ASP A 106 9.26 3.79 -15.34
C ASP A 106 9.26 4.40 -13.93
N ASN A 107 8.39 3.92 -13.03
CA ASN A 107 8.22 4.49 -11.69
C ASN A 107 8.67 3.55 -10.54
N ALA A 108 8.83 2.26 -10.80
CA ALA A 108 9.18 1.27 -9.76
C ALA A 108 10.47 1.63 -9.01
N GLY A 109 11.55 1.97 -9.72
CA GLY A 109 12.82 2.35 -9.11
C GLY A 109 12.69 3.55 -8.17
N THR A 110 12.00 4.60 -8.62
CA THR A 110 11.78 5.81 -7.80
C THR A 110 10.94 5.52 -6.56
N LEU A 111 9.94 4.63 -6.66
CA LEU A 111 9.12 4.22 -5.52
C LEU A 111 9.94 3.47 -4.47
N ILE A 112 10.76 2.51 -4.86
CA ILE A 112 11.67 1.78 -3.97
C ILE A 112 12.68 2.75 -3.33
N HIS A 113 13.28 3.63 -4.12
CA HIS A 113 14.21 4.65 -3.61
C HIS A 113 13.54 5.63 -2.62
N SER A 114 12.25 5.91 -2.81
CA SER A 114 11.47 6.72 -1.87
C SER A 114 11.16 6.01 -0.55
N GLY A 115 11.36 4.68 -0.47
CA GLY A 115 11.18 3.88 0.75
C GLY A 115 10.03 2.87 0.71
N ALA A 116 9.46 2.57 -0.47
CA ALA A 116 8.49 1.48 -0.59
C ALA A 116 9.18 0.11 -0.49
N ASP A 117 8.53 -0.85 0.19
CA ASP A 117 8.97 -2.25 0.31
C ASP A 117 8.25 -3.15 -0.70
N TYR A 118 6.98 -2.87 -0.98
CA TYR A 118 6.15 -3.63 -1.89
C TYR A 118 5.49 -2.76 -2.94
N LEU A 119 5.45 -3.27 -4.16
CA LEU A 119 4.80 -2.66 -5.31
C LEU A 119 3.74 -3.59 -5.86
N VAL A 120 2.48 -3.18 -5.81
CA VAL A 120 1.36 -3.93 -6.40
C VAL A 120 1.26 -3.55 -7.88
N VAL A 121 1.47 -4.55 -8.74
CA VAL A 121 1.49 -4.35 -10.19
C VAL A 121 0.33 -5.09 -10.82
N GLY A 122 -0.56 -4.35 -11.46
CA GLY A 122 -1.71 -4.89 -12.21
C GLY A 122 -1.49 -4.77 -13.72
N SER A 123 -2.10 -3.76 -14.35
CA SER A 123 -2.16 -3.59 -15.80
C SER A 123 -0.80 -3.67 -16.50
N ALA A 124 0.23 -3.01 -15.95
CA ALA A 124 1.56 -3.00 -16.56
C ALA A 124 2.19 -4.39 -16.73
N LEU A 125 1.78 -5.37 -15.92
CA LEU A 125 2.25 -6.75 -16.07
C LEU A 125 1.63 -7.44 -17.29
N PHE A 126 0.40 -7.08 -17.64
CA PHE A 126 -0.44 -7.74 -18.65
C PHE A 126 -0.63 -6.91 -19.93
N GLU A 127 0.03 -5.75 -20.07
CA GLU A 127 -0.10 -4.85 -21.23
C GLU A 127 0.34 -5.48 -22.56
N THR A 128 1.26 -6.45 -22.50
CA THR A 128 1.71 -7.19 -23.67
C THR A 128 1.55 -8.69 -23.45
N GLU A 129 1.66 -9.48 -24.53
CA GLU A 129 1.64 -10.94 -24.44
C GLU A 129 2.88 -11.51 -23.71
N ASN A 130 3.94 -10.71 -23.54
CA ASN A 130 5.17 -11.14 -22.90
C ASN A 130 5.23 -10.74 -21.40
N ILE A 131 4.37 -11.35 -20.59
CA ILE A 131 4.28 -11.13 -19.14
C ILE A 131 5.64 -11.30 -18.45
N LYS A 132 6.45 -12.29 -18.88
CA LYS A 132 7.77 -12.54 -18.30
C LYS A 132 8.71 -11.35 -18.50
N GLN A 133 8.70 -10.75 -19.68
CA GLN A 133 9.53 -9.56 -19.98
C GLN A 133 9.05 -8.35 -19.19
N ASN A 134 7.74 -8.13 -19.11
CA ASN A 134 7.16 -7.03 -18.32
C ASN A 134 7.57 -7.17 -16.86
N TYR A 135 7.45 -8.37 -16.28
CA TYR A 135 7.90 -8.64 -14.91
C TYR A 135 9.39 -8.35 -14.73
N GLN A 136 10.25 -8.85 -15.63
CA GLN A 136 11.69 -8.60 -15.57
C GLN A 136 12.04 -7.12 -15.65
N ASN A 137 11.40 -6.37 -16.53
CA ASN A 137 11.63 -4.93 -16.66
C ASN A 137 11.30 -4.17 -15.35
N ILE A 138 10.18 -4.52 -14.71
CA ILE A 138 9.74 -3.89 -13.46
C ILE A 138 10.70 -4.25 -12.31
N VAL A 139 11.09 -5.52 -12.20
CA VAL A 139 12.03 -5.97 -11.16
C VAL A 139 13.40 -5.33 -11.35
N THR A 140 13.92 -5.28 -12.58
CA THR A 140 15.20 -4.64 -12.88
C THR A 140 15.15 -3.17 -12.50
N ALA A 141 14.12 -2.44 -12.91
CA ALA A 141 13.95 -1.03 -12.57
C ALA A 141 13.89 -0.79 -11.04
N GLY A 142 13.25 -1.69 -10.29
CA GLY A 142 13.18 -1.61 -8.81
C GLY A 142 14.47 -1.99 -8.09
N THR A 143 15.43 -2.64 -8.77
CA THR A 143 16.69 -3.10 -8.18
C THR A 143 17.94 -2.32 -8.63
N GLU A 144 17.85 -1.55 -9.73
CA GLU A 144 18.90 -0.63 -10.17
C GLU A 144 18.85 0.66 -9.33
N ILE A 145 19.52 0.63 -8.17
CA ILE A 145 19.63 1.76 -7.22
C ILE A 145 21.07 2.30 -7.28
#